data_9893ace69a32bd754a655e7905f71826
#
_entry.id   9893ace69a32bd754a655e7905f71826
#
_cell.length_a   1.000
_cell.length_b   1.000
_cell.length_c   1.000
_cell.angle_alpha   90.00
_cell.angle_beta   90.00
_cell.angle_gamma   90.00
#
_symmetry.space_group_name_H-M   'P 1'
#
loop_
_entity.id
_entity.type
_entity.pdbx_description
1 polymer ?
#
loop_
_entity_poly.entity_id
_entity_poly.type
_entity_poly.pdbx_seq_one_letter_code
_entity_poly.pdbx_strand_id
1 'polypeptide(L)' 'MQQHLYFLGIGGTLMGSLALLAKDLGHTVSGSDAKIYPPMSDLLANADITVQ' A
#
# COMPACT_ATOMS: atom_id res chain seq x y z
N MET A 1 -15.29 -2.11 -10.68
CA MET A 1 -15.13 -3.51 -10.27
C MET A 1 -13.97 -3.63 -9.30
N GLN A 2 -14.18 -4.28 -8.17
CA GLN A 2 -13.16 -4.44 -7.15
C GLN A 2 -12.16 -5.52 -7.57
N GLN A 3 -10.89 -5.23 -7.36
CA GLN A 3 -9.79 -6.16 -7.61
C GLN A 3 -8.86 -6.19 -6.41
N HIS A 4 -8.03 -7.22 -6.34
CA HIS A 4 -6.95 -7.25 -5.37
C HIS A 4 -5.64 -6.90 -6.08
N LEU A 5 -4.93 -5.91 -5.57
CA LEU A 5 -3.69 -5.43 -6.15
C LEU A 5 -2.54 -5.67 -5.17
N TYR A 6 -1.45 -6.19 -5.69
CA TYR A 6 -0.26 -6.47 -4.90
C TYR A 6 0.90 -5.61 -5.43
N PHE A 7 1.54 -4.86 -4.54
CA PHE A 7 2.60 -3.93 -4.90
C PHE A 7 3.94 -4.42 -4.38
N LEU A 8 4.92 -4.52 -5.25
CA LEU A 8 6.31 -4.73 -4.85
C LEU A 8 6.95 -3.38 -4.57
N GLY A 9 7.67 -3.27 -3.45
CA GLY A 9 8.30 -2.01 -3.07
C GLY A 9 7.31 -0.97 -2.56
N ILE A 10 6.28 -1.42 -1.89
CA ILE A 10 5.14 -0.58 -1.48
C ILE A 10 5.56 0.55 -0.52
N GLY A 11 6.72 0.42 0.14
CA GLY A 11 7.22 1.46 1.04
C GLY A 11 7.78 2.67 0.34
N GLY A 12 8.03 2.60 -0.97
CA GLY A 12 8.48 3.74 -1.73
C GLY A 12 7.39 4.79 -1.90
N THR A 13 7.79 6.05 -2.03
CA THR A 13 6.83 7.15 -2.11
C THR A 13 5.85 6.96 -3.27
N LEU A 14 6.35 6.62 -4.46
CA LEU A 14 5.49 6.43 -5.61
C LEU A 14 4.57 5.23 -5.44
N MET A 15 5.14 4.08 -5.10
CA MET A 15 4.35 2.85 -5.00
C MET A 15 3.37 2.92 -3.83
N GLY A 16 3.79 3.48 -2.71
CA GLY A 16 2.89 3.65 -1.58
C GLY A 16 1.73 4.58 -1.90
N SER A 17 2.00 5.66 -2.62
CA SER A 17 0.95 6.59 -3.04
C SER A 17 -0.05 5.93 -3.98
N LEU A 18 0.44 5.13 -4.93
CA LEU A 18 -0.43 4.38 -5.84
C LEU A 18 -1.28 3.35 -5.08
N ALA A 19 -0.68 2.69 -4.09
CA ALA A 19 -1.41 1.72 -3.27
C ALA A 19 -2.53 2.40 -2.50
N LEU A 20 -2.27 3.55 -1.92
CA LEU A 20 -3.29 4.32 -1.19
C LEU A 20 -4.42 4.75 -2.12
N LEU A 21 -4.07 5.20 -3.33
CA LEU A 21 -5.08 5.58 -4.31
C LEU A 21 -5.94 4.39 -4.71
N ALA A 22 -5.32 3.24 -4.95
CA ALA A 22 -6.05 2.02 -5.32
C ALA A 22 -7.02 1.62 -4.20
N LYS A 23 -6.57 1.72 -2.95
CA LYS A 23 -7.43 1.41 -1.81
C LYS A 23 -8.62 2.36 -1.74
N ASP A 24 -8.36 3.65 -1.98
CA ASP A 24 -9.41 4.67 -1.96
C ASP A 24 -10.44 4.44 -3.07
N LEU A 25 -10.03 3.86 -4.18
CA LEU A 25 -10.92 3.53 -5.29
C LEU A 25 -11.73 2.25 -5.05
N GLY A 26 -11.56 1.61 -3.92
CA GLY A 26 -12.37 0.45 -3.54
C GLY A 26 -11.72 -0.90 -3.79
N HIS A 27 -10.44 -0.92 -4.17
CA HIS A 27 -9.72 -2.18 -4.34
C HIS A 27 -9.17 -2.67 -3.00
N THR A 28 -8.94 -3.97 -2.90
CA THR A 28 -8.14 -4.49 -1.81
C THR A 28 -6.67 -4.43 -2.22
N VAL A 29 -5.81 -4.10 -1.27
CA VAL A 29 -4.41 -3.83 -1.57
C VAL A 29 -3.51 -4.49 -0.54
N SER A 30 -2.44 -5.08 -1.01
CA SER A 30 -1.35 -5.54 -0.16
C SER A 30 -0.04 -5.31 -0.89
N GLY A 31 1.07 -5.54 -0.21
CA GLY A 31 2.35 -5.38 -0.85
C GLY A 31 3.49 -5.88 0.01
N SER A 32 4.70 -5.74 -0.49
CA SER A 32 5.90 -6.12 0.23
C SER A 32 6.97 -5.05 0.10
N ASP A 33 7.79 -4.94 1.14
CA ASP A 33 8.97 -4.10 1.13
C ASP A 33 9.89 -4.57 2.24
N ALA A 34 11.18 -4.63 1.94
CA ALA A 34 12.18 -5.02 2.93
C ALA A 34 12.46 -3.88 3.90
N LYS A 35 12.20 -2.66 3.50
CA LYS A 35 12.48 -1.46 4.29
C LYS A 35 11.31 -0.50 4.16
N ILE A 36 10.55 -0.36 5.23
CA ILE A 36 9.46 0.58 5.25
C ILE A 36 9.56 1.42 6.53
N TYR A 37 9.37 2.71 6.37
CA TYR A 37 9.56 3.68 7.45
C TYR A 37 8.39 4.64 7.55
N PRO A 38 8.16 5.22 8.75
CA PRO A 38 7.19 6.33 8.83
C PRO A 38 7.65 7.52 7.97
N PRO A 39 6.73 8.28 7.39
CA PRO A 39 5.29 8.20 7.60
C PRO A 39 4.56 7.16 6.75
N MET A 40 5.21 6.60 5.72
CA MET A 40 4.52 5.69 4.80
C MET A 40 4.04 4.42 5.51
N SER A 41 4.83 3.87 6.43
CA SER A 41 4.40 2.67 7.17
C SER A 41 3.09 2.93 7.92
N ASP A 42 2.95 4.10 8.52
CA ASP A 42 1.74 4.47 9.25
C ASP A 42 0.56 4.71 8.31
N LEU A 43 0.81 5.36 7.18
CA LEU A 43 -0.24 5.62 6.19
C LEU A 43 -0.83 4.33 5.66
N LEU A 44 0.03 3.35 5.35
CA LEU A 44 -0.42 2.07 4.82
C LEU A 44 -1.18 1.28 5.90
N ALA A 45 -0.68 1.28 7.12
CA ALA A 45 -1.34 0.58 8.22
C ALA A 45 -2.72 1.18 8.50
N ASN A 46 -2.83 2.50 8.50
CA ASN A 46 -4.09 3.19 8.75
C ASN A 46 -5.11 2.93 7.63
N ALA A 47 -4.65 2.60 6.44
CA ALA A 47 -5.52 2.27 5.31
C ALA A 47 -5.84 0.77 5.24
N ASP A 48 -5.45 -0.02 6.24
CA ASP A 48 -5.66 -1.47 6.26
C ASP A 48 -4.95 -2.18 5.12
N ILE A 49 -3.79 -1.68 4.72
CA ILE A 49 -2.98 -2.31 3.69
C ILE A 49 -1.95 -3.19 4.37
N THR A 50 -1.97 -4.47 4.05
CA THR A 50 -1.01 -5.43 4.60
C THR A 50 0.33 -5.32 3.88
N VAL A 51 1.40 -5.19 4.65
CA VAL A 51 2.76 -5.16 4.13
C VAL A 51 3.53 -6.34 4.68
N GLN A 52 4.11 -7.11 3.78
CA GLN A 52 4.89 -8.30 4.14
C GLN A 52 6.37 -8.03 4.10
#